data_ae3b3c6d5fdbd609ed0f9b7a2093e44d
#
_entry.id   ae3b3c6d5fdbd609ed0f9b7a2093e44d
#
_cell.length_a   1.000
_cell.length_b   1.000
_cell.length_c   1.000
_cell.angle_alpha   90.00
_cell.angle_beta   90.00
_cell.angle_gamma   90.00
#
_symmetry.space_group_name_H-M   'P 1'
#
loop_
_entity.id
_entity.type
_entity.pdbx_description
1 polymer ?
#
loop_
_entity_poly.entity_id
_entity_poly.type
_entity_poly.pdbx_seq_one_letter_code
_entity_poly.pdbx_strand_id
1 'polypeptide(L)'
;MATYSFENVIAWQKAHVFAVMTYKTTSHFPEYERYGLCSQFQRAASSISANIAEGYKKLSKADKLRFLNIAQGSLEECRNYILLARDLEYINGQEFIQLHDTLEEASKFLNAYCKGIINNNGIKEEH
;
A
#
# COMPACT_ATOMS: atom_id res chain seq x y z
N MET A 1 5.99 -16.46 -12.53
CA MET A 1 6.13 -15.53 -13.67
C MET A 1 5.09 -14.43 -13.60
N ALA A 2 5.52 -13.21 -13.83
CA ALA A 2 4.61 -12.06 -13.75
C ALA A 2 3.71 -12.01 -14.99
N THR A 3 2.43 -11.69 -14.76
CA THR A 3 1.48 -11.46 -15.84
C THR A 3 1.60 -10.04 -16.38
N TYR A 4 1.78 -9.08 -15.47
CA TYR A 4 1.86 -7.65 -15.83
C TYR A 4 3.20 -7.08 -15.39
N SER A 5 3.70 -6.11 -16.16
CA SER A 5 5.03 -5.54 -15.92
C SER A 5 5.18 -4.92 -14.52
N PHE A 6 4.13 -4.26 -14.00
CA PHE A 6 4.23 -3.63 -12.69
C PHE A 6 4.46 -4.65 -11.57
N GLU A 7 4.19 -5.92 -11.81
CA GLU A 7 4.42 -6.95 -10.79
C GLU A 7 5.90 -7.11 -10.46
N ASN A 8 6.78 -6.60 -11.32
CA ASN A 8 8.22 -6.62 -11.07
C ASN A 8 8.69 -5.45 -10.20
N VAL A 9 7.82 -4.50 -9.91
CA VAL A 9 8.13 -3.38 -9.02
C VAL A 9 8.03 -3.87 -7.58
N ILE A 10 9.15 -3.82 -6.85
CA ILE A 10 9.19 -4.36 -5.49
C ILE A 10 8.19 -3.64 -4.58
N ALA A 11 8.07 -2.31 -4.72
CA ALA A 11 7.10 -1.56 -3.93
C ALA A 11 5.69 -2.08 -4.15
N TRP A 12 5.34 -2.42 -5.39
CA TRP A 12 4.02 -3.00 -5.66
C TRP A 12 3.86 -4.36 -4.98
N GLN A 13 4.90 -5.21 -5.05
CA GLN A 13 4.84 -6.53 -4.42
C GLN A 13 4.57 -6.44 -2.93
N LYS A 14 5.27 -5.53 -2.25
CA LYS A 14 5.09 -5.36 -0.81
C LYS A 14 3.72 -4.79 -0.47
N ALA A 15 3.26 -3.82 -1.24
CA ALA A 15 1.93 -3.25 -1.05
C ALA A 15 0.84 -4.29 -1.29
N HIS A 16 1.02 -5.16 -2.28
CA HIS A 16 0.06 -6.21 -2.58
C HIS A 16 -0.03 -7.22 -1.44
N VAL A 17 1.11 -7.64 -0.90
CA VAL A 17 1.13 -8.55 0.26
C VAL A 17 0.37 -7.93 1.42
N PHE A 18 0.58 -6.64 1.67
CA PHE A 18 -0.13 -5.95 2.75
C PHE A 18 -1.64 -5.92 2.49
N ALA A 19 -2.05 -5.66 1.24
CA ALA A 19 -3.47 -5.62 0.90
C ALA A 19 -4.14 -6.97 1.16
N VAL A 20 -3.51 -8.07 0.72
CA VAL A 20 -4.03 -9.41 0.94
C VAL A 20 -4.14 -9.69 2.44
N MET A 21 -3.11 -9.32 3.20
CA MET A 21 -3.11 -9.51 4.65
C MET A 21 -4.26 -8.74 5.31
N THR A 22 -4.50 -7.51 4.84
CA THR A 22 -5.58 -6.67 5.38
C THR A 22 -6.94 -7.31 5.15
N TYR A 23 -7.19 -7.83 3.96
CA TYR A 23 -8.46 -8.50 3.66
C TYR A 23 -8.66 -9.71 4.56
N LYS A 24 -7.61 -10.51 4.76
CA LYS A 24 -7.70 -11.68 5.63
C LYS A 24 -7.94 -11.30 7.09
N THR A 25 -7.25 -10.29 7.57
CA THR A 25 -7.38 -9.85 8.96
C THR A 25 -8.76 -9.23 9.22
N THR A 26 -9.24 -8.37 8.32
CA THR A 26 -10.53 -7.71 8.53
C THR A 26 -11.70 -8.66 8.41
N SER A 27 -11.51 -9.86 7.86
CA SER A 27 -12.58 -10.86 7.81
C SER A 27 -13.02 -11.31 9.20
N HIS A 28 -12.20 -11.05 10.21
CA HIS A 28 -12.50 -11.40 11.61
C HIS A 28 -13.04 -10.23 12.43
N PHE A 29 -13.16 -9.04 11.82
CA PHE A 29 -13.68 -7.88 12.51
C PHE A 29 -15.17 -8.07 12.81
N PRO A 30 -15.73 -7.35 13.80
CA PRO A 30 -17.16 -7.44 14.09
C PRO A 30 -18.02 -7.15 12.89
N GLU A 31 -19.13 -7.86 12.77
CA GLU A 31 -20.02 -7.74 11.62
C GLU A 31 -20.52 -6.30 11.42
N TYR A 32 -20.71 -5.55 12.53
CA TYR A 32 -21.19 -4.17 12.41
C TYR A 32 -20.16 -3.23 11.79
N GLU A 33 -18.91 -3.68 11.62
CA GLU A 33 -17.88 -2.87 10.95
C GLU A 33 -17.78 -3.18 9.46
N ARG A 34 -18.60 -4.06 8.95
CA ARG A 34 -18.52 -4.50 7.56
C ARG A 34 -18.51 -3.35 6.58
N TYR A 35 -19.40 -2.37 6.79
CA TYR A 35 -19.50 -1.20 5.92
C TYR A 35 -18.83 0.04 6.53
N GLY A 36 -18.15 -0.14 7.64
CA GLY A 36 -17.37 0.91 8.31
C GLY A 36 -15.90 0.66 8.16
N LEU A 37 -15.24 0.30 9.27
CA LEU A 37 -13.79 0.16 9.30
C LEU A 37 -13.28 -0.89 8.33
N CYS A 38 -13.97 -2.03 8.18
CA CYS A 38 -13.53 -3.06 7.23
C CYS A 38 -13.44 -2.50 5.82
N SER A 39 -14.51 -1.83 5.39
CA SER A 39 -14.58 -1.27 4.03
C SER A 39 -13.50 -0.22 3.82
N GLN A 40 -13.34 0.68 4.77
CA GLN A 40 -12.37 1.77 4.65
C GLN A 40 -10.93 1.27 4.67
N PHE A 41 -10.63 0.33 5.56
CA PHE A 41 -9.29 -0.23 5.67
C PHE A 41 -8.93 -1.00 4.39
N GLN A 42 -9.86 -1.83 3.91
CA GLN A 42 -9.64 -2.59 2.68
C GLN A 42 -9.41 -1.67 1.49
N ARG A 43 -10.20 -0.60 1.39
CA ARG A 43 -10.05 0.36 0.29
C ARG A 43 -8.70 1.06 0.36
N ALA A 44 -8.29 1.51 1.54
CA ALA A 44 -7.01 2.19 1.70
C ALA A 44 -5.86 1.24 1.36
N ALA A 45 -5.93 -0.01 1.82
CA ALA A 45 -4.88 -0.98 1.57
C ALA A 45 -4.74 -1.28 0.07
N SER A 46 -5.86 -1.54 -0.62
CA SER A 46 -5.82 -1.82 -2.05
C SER A 46 -5.44 -0.59 -2.86
N SER A 47 -5.69 0.60 -2.35
CA SER A 47 -5.33 1.85 -3.02
C SER A 47 -3.81 2.02 -3.12
N ILE A 48 -3.05 1.50 -2.16
CA ILE A 48 -1.58 1.62 -2.22
C ILE A 48 -1.07 0.93 -3.48
N SER A 49 -1.37 -0.35 -3.65
CA SER A 49 -0.88 -1.12 -4.79
C SER A 49 -1.48 -0.62 -6.10
N ALA A 50 -2.76 -0.25 -6.10
CA ALA A 50 -3.43 0.24 -7.30
C ALA A 50 -2.75 1.51 -7.84
N ASN A 51 -2.38 2.44 -6.95
CA ASN A 51 -1.75 3.68 -7.38
C ASN A 51 -0.29 3.47 -7.80
N ILE A 52 0.40 2.50 -7.22
CA ILE A 52 1.74 2.15 -7.69
C ILE A 52 1.64 1.59 -9.11
N ALA A 53 0.70 0.68 -9.37
CA ALA A 53 0.52 0.10 -10.69
C ALA A 53 0.16 1.18 -11.71
N GLU A 54 -0.74 2.08 -11.35
CA GLU A 54 -1.16 3.14 -12.25
C GLU A 54 -0.03 4.13 -12.52
N GLY A 55 0.70 4.52 -11.48
CA GLY A 55 1.85 5.41 -11.64
C GLY A 55 2.95 4.82 -12.49
N TYR A 56 3.15 3.51 -12.38
CA TYR A 56 4.14 2.80 -13.18
C TYR A 56 3.91 3.04 -14.68
N LYS A 57 2.65 3.06 -15.09
CA LYS A 57 2.29 3.18 -16.51
C LYS A 57 2.37 4.60 -17.05
N LYS A 58 2.36 5.61 -16.18
CA LYS A 58 2.40 7.00 -16.62
C LYS A 58 3.72 7.31 -17.32
N LEU A 59 3.68 8.20 -18.30
CA LEU A 59 4.85 8.50 -19.12
C LEU A 59 5.75 9.57 -18.53
N SER A 60 5.16 10.58 -17.87
CA SER A 60 5.96 11.67 -17.34
C SER A 60 6.32 11.41 -15.87
N LYS A 61 7.47 11.95 -15.47
CA LYS A 61 7.91 11.90 -14.07
C LYS A 61 6.87 12.52 -13.16
N ALA A 62 6.35 13.67 -13.53
CA ALA A 62 5.37 14.39 -12.71
C ALA A 62 4.11 13.54 -12.47
N ASP A 63 3.61 12.88 -13.52
CA ASP A 63 2.44 12.04 -13.38
C ASP A 63 2.74 10.79 -12.54
N LYS A 64 3.90 10.17 -12.74
CA LYS A 64 4.30 9.03 -11.91
C LYS A 64 4.29 9.42 -10.43
N LEU A 65 4.91 10.53 -10.09
CA LEU A 65 5.02 10.97 -8.71
C LEU A 65 3.67 11.34 -8.12
N ARG A 66 2.77 11.87 -8.93
CA ARG A 66 1.42 12.21 -8.45
C ARG A 66 0.69 10.96 -7.96
N PHE A 67 0.73 9.87 -8.73
CA PHE A 67 0.08 8.63 -8.32
C PHE A 67 0.78 7.98 -7.13
N LEU A 68 2.11 8.03 -7.10
CA LEU A 68 2.86 7.47 -5.99
C LEU A 68 2.62 8.27 -4.71
N ASN A 69 2.41 9.58 -4.83
CA ASN A 69 2.07 10.39 -3.66
C ASN A 69 0.69 10.01 -3.11
N ILE A 70 -0.26 9.69 -3.98
CA ILE A 70 -1.57 9.17 -3.54
C ILE A 70 -1.37 7.85 -2.77
N ALA A 71 -0.50 6.98 -3.30
CA ALA A 71 -0.19 5.72 -2.61
C ALA A 71 0.39 5.98 -1.22
N GLN A 72 1.27 6.97 -1.08
CA GLN A 72 1.84 7.33 0.22
C GLN A 72 0.77 7.80 1.19
N GLY A 73 -0.21 8.57 0.70
CA GLY A 73 -1.33 9.00 1.53
C GLY A 73 -2.20 7.84 1.98
N SER A 74 -2.47 6.89 1.07
CA SER A 74 -3.24 5.69 1.42
C SER A 74 -2.50 4.86 2.45
N LEU A 75 -1.18 4.84 2.37
CA LEU A 75 -0.35 4.12 3.34
C LEU A 75 -0.48 4.76 4.73
N GLU A 76 -0.51 6.09 4.81
CA GLU A 76 -0.73 6.76 6.09
C GLU A 76 -2.11 6.45 6.65
N GLU A 77 -3.13 6.38 5.79
CA GLU A 77 -4.46 5.96 6.24
C GLU A 77 -4.40 4.58 6.86
N CYS A 78 -3.67 3.66 6.24
CA CYS A 78 -3.53 2.31 6.77
C CYS A 78 -2.84 2.31 8.13
N ARG A 79 -1.84 3.16 8.34
CA ARG A 79 -1.22 3.29 9.66
C ARG A 79 -2.26 3.70 10.69
N ASN A 80 -3.11 4.65 10.34
CA ASN A 80 -4.18 5.09 11.22
C ASN A 80 -5.15 3.96 11.54
N TYR A 81 -5.55 3.18 10.53
CA TYR A 81 -6.52 2.10 10.74
C TYR A 81 -5.93 0.95 11.56
N ILE A 82 -4.63 0.68 11.42
CA ILE A 82 -3.96 -0.33 12.25
C ILE A 82 -4.03 0.07 13.73
N LEU A 83 -3.74 1.34 14.02
CA LEU A 83 -3.81 1.84 15.39
C LEU A 83 -5.24 1.77 15.93
N LEU A 84 -6.21 2.16 15.10
CA LEU A 84 -7.61 2.13 15.50
C LEU A 84 -8.07 0.70 15.78
N ALA A 85 -7.71 -0.24 14.90
CA ALA A 85 -8.07 -1.64 15.10
C ALA A 85 -7.44 -2.21 16.36
N ARG A 86 -6.19 -1.83 16.66
CA ARG A 86 -5.53 -2.24 17.89
C ARG A 86 -6.28 -1.73 19.12
N ASP A 87 -6.61 -0.45 19.10
CA ASP A 87 -7.19 0.20 20.28
C ASP A 87 -8.64 -0.22 20.48
N LEU A 88 -9.34 -0.61 19.41
CA LEU A 88 -10.67 -1.20 19.51
C LEU A 88 -10.62 -2.69 19.83
N GLU A 89 -9.41 -3.25 19.92
CA GLU A 89 -9.18 -4.66 20.23
C GLU A 89 -9.75 -5.60 19.17
N TYR A 90 -9.79 -5.15 17.92
CA TYR A 90 -10.20 -6.00 16.80
C TYR A 90 -9.05 -6.88 16.32
N ILE A 91 -7.82 -6.54 16.67
CA ILE A 91 -6.63 -7.33 16.36
C ILE A 91 -5.84 -7.55 17.64
N ASN A 92 -5.17 -8.69 17.72
CA ASN A 92 -4.32 -8.99 18.87
C ASN A 92 -2.90 -8.47 18.61
N GLY A 93 -2.00 -8.66 19.60
CA GLY A 93 -0.64 -8.14 19.50
C GLY A 93 0.14 -8.71 18.34
N GLN A 94 -0.06 -9.99 18.03
CA GLN A 94 0.64 -10.64 16.94
C GLN A 94 0.16 -10.11 15.59
N GLU A 95 -1.15 -9.94 15.45
CA GLU A 95 -1.73 -9.38 14.23
C GLU A 95 -1.27 -7.93 14.03
N PHE A 96 -1.20 -7.18 15.12
CA PHE A 96 -0.69 -5.80 15.06
C PHE A 96 0.73 -5.77 14.51
N ILE A 97 1.62 -6.62 15.05
CA ILE A 97 3.01 -6.66 14.62
C ILE A 97 3.10 -7.06 13.15
N GLN A 98 2.33 -8.06 12.72
CA GLN A 98 2.36 -8.51 11.33
C GLN A 98 1.91 -7.41 10.37
N LEU A 99 0.82 -6.75 10.68
CA LEU A 99 0.31 -5.66 9.83
C LEU A 99 1.29 -4.49 9.82
N HIS A 100 1.79 -4.12 11.00
CA HIS A 100 2.72 -3.00 11.13
C HIS A 100 4.00 -3.27 10.32
N ASP A 101 4.62 -4.42 10.53
CA ASP A 101 5.90 -4.71 9.89
C ASP A 101 5.74 -4.82 8.37
N THR A 102 4.66 -5.43 7.91
CA THR A 102 4.40 -5.58 6.49
C THR A 102 4.16 -4.22 5.83
N LEU A 103 3.42 -3.35 6.51
CA LEU A 103 3.16 -2.01 5.99
C LEU A 103 4.43 -1.16 5.98
N GLU A 104 5.25 -1.26 7.03
CA GLU A 104 6.50 -0.48 7.08
C GLU A 104 7.48 -0.92 6.00
N GLU A 105 7.48 -2.20 5.67
CA GLU A 105 8.29 -2.67 4.55
C GLU A 105 7.79 -2.10 3.23
N ALA A 106 6.47 -2.09 3.04
CA ALA A 106 5.89 -1.47 1.84
C ALA A 106 6.25 0.02 1.76
N SER A 107 6.20 0.71 2.89
CA SER A 107 6.56 2.12 2.97
C SER A 107 8.02 2.35 2.54
N LYS A 108 8.92 1.52 3.05
CA LYS A 108 10.34 1.62 2.73
C LYS A 108 10.58 1.53 1.23
N PHE A 109 9.99 0.53 0.59
CA PHE A 109 10.20 0.32 -0.84
C PHE A 109 9.45 1.35 -1.68
N LEU A 110 8.30 1.82 -1.23
CA LEU A 110 7.58 2.88 -1.93
C LEU A 110 8.39 4.18 -1.92
N ASN A 111 8.93 4.55 -0.76
CA ASN A 111 9.73 5.75 -0.64
C ASN A 111 11.00 5.66 -1.48
N ALA A 112 11.64 4.48 -1.51
CA ALA A 112 12.82 4.27 -2.33
C ALA A 112 12.49 4.38 -3.83
N TYR A 113 11.34 3.87 -4.23
CA TYR A 113 10.87 3.93 -5.60
C TYR A 113 10.63 5.39 -6.02
N CYS A 114 9.97 6.17 -5.16
CA CYS A 114 9.75 7.59 -5.41
C CYS A 114 11.08 8.33 -5.54
N LYS A 115 12.00 8.06 -4.63
CA LYS A 115 13.31 8.72 -4.63
C LYS A 115 14.08 8.39 -5.90
N GLY A 116 13.99 7.14 -6.36
CA GLY A 116 14.62 6.73 -7.61
C GLY A 116 14.08 7.51 -8.79
N ILE A 117 12.76 7.74 -8.83
CA ILE A 117 12.15 8.52 -9.91
C ILE A 117 12.57 9.99 -9.82
N ILE A 118 12.58 10.57 -8.62
CA ILE A 118 12.97 11.96 -8.42
C ILE A 118 14.41 12.19 -8.87
N ASN A 119 15.31 11.27 -8.53
CA ASN A 119 16.74 11.42 -8.78
C ASN A 119 17.14 10.97 -10.18
N ASN A 120 16.24 10.34 -10.90
CA ASN A 120 16.52 9.89 -12.25
C ASN A 120 16.19 11.02 -13.22
N ASN A 121 17.19 11.47 -13.97
CA ASN A 121 17.06 12.66 -14.80
C ASN A 121 16.26 12.43 -16.08
N GLY A 122 15.34 11.47 -16.07
CA GLY A 122 14.54 11.18 -17.24
C GLY A 122 15.21 10.26 -18.22
N ILE A 123 16.46 9.90 -17.98
CA ILE A 123 17.20 9.06 -18.89
C ILE A 123 16.75 7.62 -18.83
N LYS A 124 16.41 7.15 -17.64
CA LYS A 124 16.12 5.74 -17.41
C LYS A 124 14.65 5.44 -17.19
N GLU A 125 13.86 6.44 -16.91
CA GLU A 125 12.46 6.19 -16.59
C GLU A 125 11.64 5.86 -17.83
N GLU A 126 12.17 6.09 -19.00
CA GLU A 126 11.47 5.69 -20.22
C GLU A 126 11.65 4.21 -20.54
N HIS A 127 12.42 3.51 -19.77
CA HIS A 127 12.70 2.09 -19.98
C HIS A 127 11.75 1.16 -19.26
#